data_768e4ddc56c0c20c4b61070527839776
#
_entry.id   768e4ddc56c0c20c4b61070527839776
#
_cell.length_a   1.000
_cell.length_b   1.000
_cell.length_c   1.000
_cell.angle_alpha   90.00
_cell.angle_beta   90.00
_cell.angle_gamma   90.00
#
_symmetry.space_group_name_H-M   'P 1'
#
loop_
_entity.id
_entity.type
_entity.pdbx_description
1 polymer ?
#
loop_
_entity_poly.entity_id
_entity_poly.type
_entity_poly.pdbx_seq_one_letter_code
_entity_poly.pdbx_strand_id
1 'polypeptide(L)'
;MKVMFIPSRAVPFNPERVQGGLEAVHLNVLKYLVSIGADIDYIGFDNDTFGDWKVNHHPVGHLTKFSLGMSYTMARKIVELAGINEYDFVVTMEPTKLTVQAIKDAGLSKVHKNFMATPFEPVSRGIVQIWDQTIQIHKNGGKSYAPTKAFREFERKYCYMTSGLTDKIDYDYWRANPLFEAEDYPVICLNDKPEVLPATDLIISAQRYDTKMRRTDVALEAIKALGENGAGYCPSKWAPPAKYPVIIDAPHSEIMERLKMAKALINTCPDTGTVENSSIEAISKGVPVIQLVFKDYPHATFEYDPDTVRVEIDSSTPKKEVVALYTKAVLEFTDTYEARVKRAEAVWKKYNRDAVVAMWDKIFTA
;
A
#
# COMPACT_ATOMS: atom_id res chain seq x y z
N MET A 1 15.30 -2.08 22.83
CA MET A 1 15.43 -1.43 21.51
C MET A 1 14.69 -0.12 21.57
N LYS A 2 15.37 1.00 21.29
CA LYS A 2 14.78 2.34 21.25
C LYS A 2 14.61 2.81 19.82
N VAL A 3 13.41 3.24 19.46
CA VAL A 3 13.03 3.58 18.09
C VAL A 3 12.44 4.98 18.04
N MET A 4 12.95 5.81 17.14
CA MET A 4 12.28 7.04 16.72
C MET A 4 11.38 6.73 15.53
N PHE A 5 10.08 6.93 15.65
CA PHE A 5 9.11 6.65 14.60
C PHE A 5 8.49 7.94 14.05
N ILE A 6 8.56 8.12 12.75
CA ILE A 6 8.07 9.31 12.05
C ILE A 6 7.07 8.87 10.99
N PRO A 7 5.75 9.11 11.19
CA PRO A 7 4.69 8.62 10.33
C PRO A 7 4.66 9.28 8.96
N SER A 8 3.82 8.72 8.10
CA SER A 8 3.38 9.38 6.89
C SER A 8 2.62 10.67 7.17
N ARG A 9 2.75 11.61 6.25
CA ARG A 9 2.06 12.91 6.25
C ARG A 9 0.64 12.90 5.69
N ALA A 10 0.06 11.71 5.42
CA ALA A 10 -1.21 11.63 4.69
C ALA A 10 -2.44 11.80 5.59
N VAL A 11 -2.47 11.09 6.71
CA VAL A 11 -3.62 11.05 7.63
C VAL A 11 -3.14 10.84 9.08
N PRO A 12 -3.94 11.26 10.09
CA PRO A 12 -3.68 10.93 11.49
C PRO A 12 -3.72 9.42 11.69
N PHE A 13 -2.83 8.92 12.56
CA PHE A 13 -2.79 7.50 12.90
C PHE A 13 -3.94 7.12 13.84
N ASN A 14 -4.63 6.03 13.51
CA ASN A 14 -5.63 5.41 14.37
C ASN A 14 -5.65 3.90 14.09
N PRO A 15 -5.25 3.03 15.05
CA PRO A 15 -5.19 1.58 14.84
C PRO A 15 -6.55 0.94 14.57
N GLU A 16 -7.65 1.60 14.96
CA GLU A 16 -9.01 1.09 14.77
C GLU A 16 -9.65 1.54 13.44
N ARG A 17 -9.04 2.50 12.74
CA ARG A 17 -9.60 3.15 11.54
C ARG A 17 -8.62 3.25 10.39
N VAL A 18 -7.99 2.15 10.04
CA VAL A 18 -7.12 2.09 8.86
C VAL A 18 -7.94 2.29 7.59
N GLN A 19 -7.67 3.35 6.84
CA GLN A 19 -8.47 3.75 5.66
C GLN A 19 -7.76 3.55 4.32
N GLY A 20 -6.46 3.24 4.33
CA GLY A 20 -5.68 3.14 3.09
C GLY A 20 -4.40 2.32 3.22
N GLY A 21 -3.73 2.09 2.07
CA GLY A 21 -2.54 1.24 2.00
C GLY A 21 -1.38 1.76 2.84
N LEU A 22 -1.16 3.07 2.86
CA LEU A 22 -0.09 3.68 3.62
C LEU A 22 -0.30 3.58 5.13
N GLU A 23 -1.54 3.77 5.60
CA GLU A 23 -1.89 3.59 6.99
C GLU A 23 -1.77 2.12 7.42
N ALA A 24 -2.10 1.17 6.55
CA ALA A 24 -1.94 -0.25 6.82
C ALA A 24 -0.47 -0.63 7.03
N VAL A 25 0.44 -0.09 6.21
CA VAL A 25 1.89 -0.28 6.41
C VAL A 25 2.34 0.32 7.73
N HIS A 26 1.93 1.55 8.02
CA HIS A 26 2.21 2.24 9.27
C HIS A 26 1.75 1.40 10.48
N LEU A 27 0.50 0.91 10.45
CA LEU A 27 -0.05 0.03 11.46
C LEU A 27 0.78 -1.24 11.63
N ASN A 28 1.16 -1.91 10.55
CA ASN A 28 1.91 -3.17 10.60
C ASN A 28 3.30 -3.00 11.20
N VAL A 29 4.04 -1.96 10.81
CA VAL A 29 5.37 -1.67 11.37
C VAL A 29 5.26 -1.32 12.85
N LEU A 30 4.35 -0.43 13.21
CA LEU A 30 4.20 0.02 14.59
C LEU A 30 3.70 -1.12 15.51
N LYS A 31 2.76 -1.93 15.02
CA LYS A 31 2.26 -3.12 15.72
C LYS A 31 3.38 -4.14 16.00
N TYR A 32 4.26 -4.38 15.03
CA TYR A 32 5.42 -5.24 15.25
C TYR A 32 6.33 -4.66 16.34
N LEU A 33 6.72 -3.38 16.25
CA LEU A 33 7.59 -2.73 17.23
C LEU A 33 7.02 -2.76 18.66
N VAL A 34 5.72 -2.50 18.79
CA VAL A 34 5.01 -2.62 20.08
C VAL A 34 5.03 -4.07 20.58
N SER A 35 4.83 -5.06 19.71
CA SER A 35 4.76 -6.48 20.08
C SER A 35 6.08 -7.04 20.63
N ILE A 36 7.21 -6.47 20.21
CA ILE A 36 8.55 -6.84 20.71
C ILE A 36 9.00 -5.98 21.89
N GLY A 37 8.12 -5.11 22.42
CA GLY A 37 8.42 -4.25 23.57
C GLY A 37 9.43 -3.14 23.28
N ALA A 38 9.47 -2.62 22.06
CA ALA A 38 10.33 -1.48 21.72
C ALA A 38 9.91 -0.23 22.52
N ASP A 39 10.89 0.56 22.96
CA ASP A 39 10.68 1.91 23.48
C ASP A 39 10.57 2.88 22.31
N ILE A 40 9.37 3.41 22.05
CA ILE A 40 9.05 4.15 20.83
C ILE A 40 8.80 5.62 21.13
N ASP A 41 9.66 6.49 20.61
CA ASP A 41 9.40 7.91 20.50
C ASP A 41 8.74 8.20 19.16
N TYR A 42 7.45 8.52 19.17
CA TYR A 42 6.63 8.76 17.99
C TYR A 42 6.45 10.26 17.75
N ILE A 43 7.04 10.78 16.69
CA ILE A 43 6.93 12.19 16.29
C ILE A 43 5.80 12.31 15.27
N GLY A 44 4.59 12.61 15.72
CA GLY A 44 3.40 12.61 14.88
C GLY A 44 2.49 13.84 15.10
N PHE A 45 1.19 13.65 14.98
CA PHE A 45 0.21 14.73 14.99
C PHE A 45 -0.64 14.70 16.26
N ASP A 46 -1.17 15.87 16.70
CA ASP A 46 -1.99 15.98 17.90
C ASP A 46 -3.21 15.06 17.90
N ASN A 47 -3.71 14.74 16.71
CA ASN A 47 -4.88 13.89 16.50
C ASN A 47 -4.53 12.43 16.17
N ASP A 48 -3.27 12.01 16.36
CA ASP A 48 -2.91 10.60 16.37
C ASP A 48 -3.41 9.92 17.64
N THR A 49 -3.86 8.68 17.52
CA THR A 49 -4.32 7.86 18.63
C THR A 49 -3.66 6.49 18.62
N PHE A 50 -3.40 5.90 19.79
CA PHE A 50 -2.65 4.65 19.91
C PHE A 50 -3.41 3.57 20.71
N GLY A 51 -4.63 3.86 21.20
CA GLY A 51 -5.35 2.94 22.07
C GLY A 51 -4.51 2.61 23.31
N ASP A 52 -4.36 1.31 23.61
CA ASP A 52 -3.60 0.82 24.77
C ASP A 52 -2.09 0.65 24.49
N TRP A 53 -1.60 1.07 23.33
CA TRP A 53 -0.19 0.92 22.98
C TRP A 53 0.69 1.91 23.75
N LYS A 54 1.78 1.40 24.29
CA LYS A 54 2.77 2.23 25.00
C LYS A 54 3.70 2.90 23.99
N VAL A 55 3.42 4.17 23.69
CA VAL A 55 4.18 5.00 22.76
C VAL A 55 4.42 6.36 23.40
N ASN A 56 5.65 6.85 23.37
CA ASN A 56 6.00 8.20 23.81
C ASN A 56 5.66 9.17 22.68
N HIS A 57 4.47 9.76 22.72
CA HIS A 57 3.97 10.63 21.66
C HIS A 57 4.51 12.05 21.77
N HIS A 58 5.12 12.54 20.69
CA HIS A 58 5.66 13.89 20.54
C HIS A 58 4.93 14.64 19.42
N PRO A 59 3.80 15.30 19.71
CA PRO A 59 2.97 15.94 18.68
C PRO A 59 3.65 17.18 18.07
N VAL A 60 3.41 17.39 16.78
CA VAL A 60 3.97 18.53 16.01
C VAL A 60 2.89 19.45 15.44
N GLY A 61 1.63 19.21 15.75
CA GLY A 61 0.48 19.99 15.35
C GLY A 61 -0.70 19.12 14.87
N HIS A 62 -1.88 19.73 14.75
CA HIS A 62 -3.10 19.03 14.36
C HIS A 62 -3.16 18.81 12.84
N LEU A 63 -3.24 17.55 12.40
CA LEU A 63 -3.26 17.22 10.98
C LEU A 63 -4.67 17.35 10.41
N THR A 64 -4.93 18.45 9.71
CA THR A 64 -6.04 18.60 8.75
C THR A 64 -5.50 18.62 7.32
N LYS A 65 -4.36 19.28 7.14
CA LYS A 65 -3.58 19.34 5.92
C LYS A 65 -2.11 19.51 6.30
N PHE A 66 -1.27 18.64 5.79
CA PHE A 66 0.16 18.71 6.07
C PHE A 66 0.76 20.03 5.56
N SER A 67 1.54 20.69 6.40
CA SER A 67 2.11 22.00 6.11
C SER A 67 3.65 22.02 6.22
N LEU A 68 4.27 23.02 5.61
CA LEU A 68 5.70 23.25 5.74
C LEU A 68 6.09 23.52 7.21
N GLY A 69 5.23 24.24 7.96
CA GLY A 69 5.43 24.48 9.39
C GLY A 69 5.53 23.19 10.20
N MET A 70 4.67 22.22 9.92
CA MET A 70 4.74 20.89 10.55
C MET A 70 6.05 20.17 10.22
N SER A 71 6.52 20.27 8.96
CA SER A 71 7.82 19.71 8.57
C SER A 71 8.97 20.31 9.36
N TYR A 72 8.97 21.62 9.60
CA TYR A 72 10.00 22.29 10.41
C TYR A 72 9.91 21.88 11.89
N THR A 73 8.71 21.81 12.45
CA THR A 73 8.50 21.37 13.84
C THR A 73 8.96 19.92 14.02
N MET A 74 8.63 19.04 13.09
CA MET A 74 9.08 17.64 13.07
C MET A 74 10.62 17.55 12.99
N ALA A 75 11.25 18.28 12.06
CA ALA A 75 12.70 18.30 11.93
C ALA A 75 13.39 18.78 13.21
N ARG A 76 12.88 19.83 13.86
CA ARG A 76 13.40 20.32 15.13
C ARG A 76 13.25 19.28 16.25
N LYS A 77 12.10 18.60 16.33
CA LYS A 77 11.84 17.56 17.32
C LYS A 77 12.77 16.35 17.16
N ILE A 78 13.11 15.96 15.93
CA ILE A 78 14.10 14.92 15.63
C ILE A 78 15.45 15.27 16.27
N VAL A 79 15.96 16.48 16.00
CA VAL A 79 17.26 16.93 16.53
C VAL A 79 17.23 17.03 18.06
N GLU A 80 16.14 17.56 18.65
CA GLU A 80 15.95 17.65 20.10
C GLU A 80 16.04 16.28 20.77
N LEU A 81 15.26 15.30 20.28
CA LEU A 81 15.20 13.96 20.86
C LEU A 81 16.51 13.19 20.65
N ALA A 82 17.17 13.36 19.52
CA ALA A 82 18.49 12.77 19.26
C ALA A 82 19.60 13.35 20.14
N GLY A 83 19.43 14.59 20.62
CA GLY A 83 20.37 15.22 21.55
C GLY A 83 20.30 14.66 22.98
N ILE A 84 19.26 13.93 23.35
CA ILE A 84 19.02 13.41 24.69
C ILE A 84 18.87 11.87 24.75
N ASN A 85 18.72 11.20 23.62
CA ASN A 85 18.56 9.77 23.53
C ASN A 85 19.46 9.16 22.44
N GLU A 86 19.88 7.92 22.67
CA GLU A 86 20.45 7.07 21.64
C GLU A 86 19.35 6.19 21.02
N TYR A 87 19.35 6.07 19.70
CA TYR A 87 18.35 5.30 18.96
C TYR A 87 19.00 4.14 18.22
N ASP A 88 18.43 2.94 18.40
CA ASP A 88 18.80 1.77 17.62
C ASP A 88 18.31 1.91 16.17
N PHE A 89 17.11 2.50 15.98
CA PHE A 89 16.53 2.74 14.66
C PHE A 89 15.74 4.06 14.59
N VAL A 90 15.77 4.65 13.41
CA VAL A 90 14.83 5.71 12.98
C VAL A 90 13.98 5.17 11.87
N VAL A 91 12.68 5.08 12.10
CA VAL A 91 11.70 4.57 11.13
C VAL A 91 10.95 5.74 10.51
N THR A 92 10.92 5.80 9.19
CA THR A 92 10.14 6.79 8.46
C THR A 92 9.23 6.14 7.43
N MET A 93 8.15 6.83 7.11
CA MET A 93 7.22 6.47 6.06
C MET A 93 7.13 7.64 5.08
N GLU A 94 7.86 7.52 3.96
CA GLU A 94 7.89 8.55 2.92
C GLU A 94 8.22 9.96 3.47
N PRO A 95 9.40 10.16 4.05
CA PRO A 95 9.74 11.39 4.77
C PRO A 95 9.85 12.60 3.85
N THR A 96 9.73 13.79 4.43
CA THR A 96 10.05 15.04 3.72
C THR A 96 11.56 15.26 3.61
N LYS A 97 11.97 16.17 2.71
CA LYS A 97 13.37 16.57 2.60
C LYS A 97 13.94 17.11 3.94
N LEU A 98 13.13 17.88 4.67
CA LEU A 98 13.54 18.41 5.99
C LEU A 98 13.70 17.30 7.02
N THR A 99 12.85 16.29 7.01
CA THR A 99 12.95 15.11 7.87
C THR A 99 14.25 14.35 7.59
N VAL A 100 14.56 14.06 6.33
CA VAL A 100 15.80 13.36 5.95
C VAL A 100 17.05 14.17 6.34
N GLN A 101 17.01 15.49 6.13
CA GLN A 101 18.11 16.36 6.52
C GLN A 101 18.29 16.39 8.05
N ALA A 102 17.21 16.49 8.82
CA ALA A 102 17.28 16.49 10.29
C ALA A 102 17.85 15.17 10.85
N ILE A 103 17.47 14.03 10.27
CA ILE A 103 18.03 12.71 10.63
C ILE A 103 19.53 12.67 10.35
N LYS A 104 19.97 13.25 9.22
CA LYS A 104 21.39 13.36 8.88
C LYS A 104 22.14 14.25 9.86
N ASP A 105 21.62 15.44 10.14
CA ASP A 105 22.24 16.41 11.04
C ASP A 105 22.32 15.87 12.49
N ALA A 106 21.37 15.03 12.88
CA ALA A 106 21.35 14.31 14.15
C ALA A 106 22.30 13.09 14.20
N GLY A 107 23.01 12.77 13.10
CA GLY A 107 23.94 11.63 13.04
C GLY A 107 23.25 10.25 12.96
N LEU A 108 21.94 10.19 12.73
CA LEU A 108 21.13 8.97 12.77
C LEU A 108 20.95 8.28 11.41
N SER A 109 21.65 8.73 10.38
CA SER A 109 21.45 8.23 9.00
C SER A 109 21.69 6.73 8.85
N LYS A 110 22.67 6.16 9.54
CA LYS A 110 23.03 4.73 9.43
C LYS A 110 21.97 3.79 10.00
N VAL A 111 21.19 4.27 10.96
CA VAL A 111 20.08 3.51 11.58
C VAL A 111 18.72 3.87 10.99
N HIS A 112 18.70 4.67 9.91
CA HIS A 112 17.49 5.12 9.26
C HIS A 112 16.91 4.04 8.33
N LYS A 113 15.66 3.64 8.61
CA LYS A 113 14.87 2.67 7.84
C LYS A 113 13.61 3.37 7.31
N ASN A 114 13.48 3.43 5.99
CA ASN A 114 12.37 4.10 5.31
C ASN A 114 11.47 3.07 4.62
N PHE A 115 10.18 3.16 4.84
CA PHE A 115 9.18 2.29 4.22
C PHE A 115 8.40 3.05 3.15
N MET A 116 8.42 2.51 1.94
CA MET A 116 7.72 3.05 0.78
C MET A 116 6.39 2.31 0.63
N ALA A 117 5.30 3.02 0.45
CA ALA A 117 3.98 2.41 0.30
C ALA A 117 3.14 3.06 -0.80
N THR A 118 3.41 4.31 -1.15
CA THR A 118 2.68 5.01 -2.20
C THR A 118 3.26 4.65 -3.56
N PRO A 119 2.45 4.16 -4.50
CA PRO A 119 2.91 3.96 -5.87
C PRO A 119 3.24 5.30 -6.50
N PHE A 120 4.13 5.22 -7.44
CA PHE A 120 4.46 6.36 -8.25
C PHE A 120 3.22 6.84 -9.03
N GLU A 121 2.78 8.06 -8.76
CA GLU A 121 1.84 8.77 -9.63
C GLU A 121 2.64 9.65 -10.58
N PRO A 122 2.66 9.35 -11.89
CA PRO A 122 3.56 10.01 -12.84
C PRO A 122 3.32 11.51 -13.02
N VAL A 123 2.27 12.06 -12.44
CA VAL A 123 1.77 13.41 -12.75
C VAL A 123 2.00 14.41 -11.62
N SER A 124 2.38 14.00 -10.41
CA SER A 124 2.54 14.95 -9.31
C SER A 124 4.00 15.29 -9.01
N ARG A 125 4.33 16.58 -9.06
CA ARG A 125 5.65 17.10 -8.64
C ARG A 125 6.09 16.65 -7.24
N GLY A 126 5.16 16.18 -6.40
CA GLY A 126 5.43 15.69 -5.05
C GLY A 126 6.17 14.34 -5.02
N ILE A 127 6.01 13.52 -6.04
CA ILE A 127 6.60 12.17 -6.11
C ILE A 127 8.08 12.21 -6.45
N VAL A 128 8.51 13.09 -7.34
CA VAL A 128 9.93 13.32 -7.58
C VAL A 128 10.66 13.59 -6.27
N GLN A 129 10.01 14.28 -5.33
CA GLN A 129 10.58 14.54 -4.00
C GLN A 129 10.73 13.26 -3.15
N ILE A 130 9.78 12.32 -3.21
CA ILE A 130 9.86 11.06 -2.45
C ILE A 130 11.05 10.22 -2.96
N TRP A 131 11.22 10.14 -4.26
CA TRP A 131 12.33 9.44 -4.89
C TRP A 131 13.68 10.06 -4.57
N ASP A 132 13.80 11.37 -4.66
CA ASP A 132 14.98 12.09 -4.22
C ASP A 132 15.32 11.78 -2.76
N GLN A 133 14.31 11.70 -1.88
CA GLN A 133 14.53 11.35 -0.48
C GLN A 133 15.06 9.93 -0.32
N THR A 134 14.52 8.96 -1.07
CA THR A 134 15.00 7.58 -1.05
C THR A 134 16.48 7.50 -1.42
N ILE A 135 16.87 8.20 -2.48
CA ILE A 135 18.28 8.27 -2.91
C ILE A 135 19.15 8.97 -1.85
N GLN A 136 18.68 10.06 -1.26
CA GLN A 136 19.42 10.75 -0.20
C GLN A 136 19.59 9.92 1.06
N ILE A 137 18.54 9.19 1.49
CA ILE A 137 18.59 8.25 2.61
C ILE A 137 19.71 7.23 2.39
N HIS A 138 19.74 6.62 1.21
CA HIS A 138 20.74 5.62 0.89
C HIS A 138 22.17 6.22 0.80
N LYS A 139 22.35 7.36 0.15
CA LYS A 139 23.64 8.07 0.10
C LYS A 139 24.17 8.42 1.49
N ASN A 140 23.30 8.60 2.45
CA ASN A 140 23.65 8.86 3.86
C ASN A 140 23.84 7.57 4.69
N GLY A 141 23.73 6.37 4.10
CA GLY A 141 23.93 5.08 4.74
C GLY A 141 22.68 4.44 5.35
N GLY A 142 21.50 5.04 5.16
CA GLY A 142 20.21 4.45 5.54
C GLY A 142 19.71 3.43 4.51
N LYS A 143 18.59 2.76 4.83
CA LYS A 143 17.96 1.76 3.95
C LYS A 143 16.51 2.14 3.65
N SER A 144 16.04 1.80 2.46
CA SER A 144 14.62 1.90 2.09
C SER A 144 14.08 0.53 1.72
N TYR A 145 12.81 0.29 2.04
CA TYR A 145 12.11 -0.99 1.86
C TYR A 145 10.88 -0.79 0.98
N ALA A 146 10.60 -1.74 0.11
CA ALA A 146 9.45 -1.72 -0.78
C ALA A 146 8.44 -2.82 -0.41
N PRO A 147 7.15 -2.66 -0.74
CA PRO A 147 6.14 -3.66 -0.41
C PRO A 147 6.33 -4.98 -1.20
N THR A 148 6.80 -4.90 -2.45
CA THR A 148 6.95 -6.06 -3.33
C THR A 148 8.02 -5.84 -4.40
N LYS A 149 8.47 -6.95 -5.00
CA LYS A 149 9.35 -6.90 -6.18
C LYS A 149 8.66 -6.20 -7.36
N ALA A 150 7.37 -6.48 -7.60
CA ALA A 150 6.60 -5.83 -8.67
C ALA A 150 6.53 -4.31 -8.48
N PHE A 151 6.43 -3.83 -7.23
CA PHE A 151 6.50 -2.39 -6.93
C PHE A 151 7.83 -1.79 -7.44
N ARG A 152 8.96 -2.43 -7.15
CA ARG A 152 10.29 -1.96 -7.60
C ARG A 152 10.44 -1.99 -9.12
N GLU A 153 9.99 -3.07 -9.75
CA GLU A 153 10.07 -3.24 -11.21
C GLU A 153 9.15 -2.27 -11.94
N PHE A 154 7.94 -2.05 -11.40
CA PHE A 154 7.01 -1.06 -11.89
C PHE A 154 7.62 0.34 -11.85
N GLU A 155 8.15 0.75 -10.71
CA GLU A 155 8.80 2.02 -10.52
C GLU A 155 9.95 2.21 -11.51
N ARG A 156 10.81 1.21 -11.68
CA ARG A 156 11.90 1.24 -12.64
C ARG A 156 11.43 1.49 -14.07
N LYS A 157 10.31 0.89 -14.48
CA LYS A 157 9.79 0.97 -15.85
C LYS A 157 8.98 2.25 -16.08
N TYR A 158 8.19 2.65 -15.09
CA TYR A 158 7.24 3.76 -15.18
C TYR A 158 7.89 5.13 -15.04
N CYS A 159 8.85 5.28 -14.17
CA CYS A 159 9.68 6.50 -14.10
C CYS A 159 10.30 6.87 -15.46
N TYR A 160 10.51 5.85 -16.29
CA TYR A 160 11.04 6.02 -17.63
C TYR A 160 10.04 6.58 -18.64
N MET A 161 8.75 6.18 -18.54
CA MET A 161 7.78 6.38 -19.61
C MET A 161 6.89 7.61 -19.44
N THR A 162 6.70 8.07 -18.21
CA THR A 162 5.64 9.04 -17.91
C THR A 162 6.13 10.44 -17.56
N SER A 163 7.44 10.60 -17.39
CA SER A 163 7.98 11.93 -17.18
C SER A 163 8.03 12.69 -18.50
N GLY A 164 6.99 13.45 -18.83
CA GLY A 164 7.09 14.54 -19.79
C GLY A 164 8.14 15.60 -19.35
N LEU A 165 8.98 15.23 -18.40
CA LEU A 165 10.19 15.88 -17.89
C LEU A 165 11.45 15.29 -18.52
N THR A 166 11.31 14.49 -19.60
CA THR A 166 12.38 13.73 -20.25
C THR A 166 13.64 14.51 -20.59
N ASP A 167 13.52 15.80 -20.82
CA ASP A 167 14.66 16.63 -21.21
C ASP A 167 15.52 17.13 -20.03
N LYS A 168 15.16 16.80 -18.78
CA LYS A 168 15.82 17.32 -17.56
C LYS A 168 16.15 16.26 -16.51
N ILE A 169 15.84 14.99 -16.73
CA ILE A 169 16.12 13.93 -15.75
C ILE A 169 17.44 13.27 -16.10
N ASP A 170 18.34 13.26 -15.14
CA ASP A 170 19.53 12.42 -15.17
C ASP A 170 19.12 10.96 -14.98
N TYR A 171 18.98 10.24 -16.09
CA TYR A 171 18.56 8.83 -16.11
C TYR A 171 19.54 7.91 -15.38
N ASP A 172 20.83 8.21 -15.39
CA ASP A 172 21.83 7.41 -14.68
C ASP A 172 21.68 7.58 -13.17
N TYR A 173 21.34 8.78 -12.72
CA TYR A 173 20.99 9.05 -11.33
C TYR A 173 19.76 8.23 -10.88
N TRP A 174 18.73 8.14 -11.71
CA TRP A 174 17.52 7.39 -11.40
C TRP A 174 17.71 5.87 -11.48
N ARG A 175 18.51 5.39 -12.44
CA ARG A 175 18.87 3.97 -12.57
C ARG A 175 19.68 3.47 -11.38
N ALA A 176 20.48 4.33 -10.77
CA ALA A 176 21.24 4.04 -9.57
C ALA A 176 20.39 4.09 -8.28
N ASN A 177 19.04 4.15 -8.38
CA ASN A 177 18.19 4.15 -7.20
C ASN A 177 18.29 2.81 -6.45
N PRO A 178 18.77 2.83 -5.20
CA PRO A 178 18.97 1.63 -4.40
C PRO A 178 17.66 0.92 -4.00
N LEU A 179 16.51 1.54 -4.21
CA LEU A 179 15.22 0.91 -3.99
C LEU A 179 15.04 -0.37 -4.82
N PHE A 180 15.73 -0.49 -5.97
CA PHE A 180 15.68 -1.69 -6.80
C PHE A 180 16.35 -2.91 -6.17
N GLU A 181 17.24 -2.71 -5.23
CA GLU A 181 17.90 -3.75 -4.43
C GLU A 181 17.31 -3.87 -3.03
N ALA A 182 16.29 -3.06 -2.71
CA ALA A 182 15.66 -3.06 -1.41
C ALA A 182 14.98 -4.41 -1.10
N GLU A 183 14.97 -4.78 0.17
CA GLU A 183 14.22 -5.94 0.66
C GLU A 183 12.74 -5.63 0.73
N ASP A 184 11.91 -6.66 0.50
CA ASP A 184 10.47 -6.56 0.66
C ASP A 184 10.10 -6.55 2.15
N TYR A 185 9.07 -5.81 2.50
CA TYR A 185 8.47 -5.88 3.83
C TYR A 185 7.07 -6.52 3.74
N PRO A 186 6.59 -7.20 4.80
CA PRO A 186 5.28 -7.82 4.78
C PRO A 186 4.16 -6.78 4.85
N VAL A 187 3.25 -6.79 3.88
CA VAL A 187 2.10 -5.87 3.81
C VAL A 187 0.85 -6.41 4.49
N ILE A 188 0.81 -7.71 4.75
CA ILE A 188 -0.29 -8.40 5.44
C ILE A 188 0.28 -9.35 6.49
N CYS A 189 -0.46 -9.52 7.60
CA CYS A 189 -0.20 -10.53 8.62
C CYS A 189 -1.50 -11.27 8.91
N LEU A 190 -1.50 -12.57 8.71
CA LEU A 190 -2.65 -13.45 8.98
C LEU A 190 -2.45 -14.12 10.33
N ASN A 191 -3.28 -13.77 11.32
CA ASN A 191 -3.18 -14.38 12.65
C ASN A 191 -3.70 -15.82 12.68
N ASP A 192 -4.75 -16.09 11.91
CA ASP A 192 -5.42 -17.39 11.86
C ASP A 192 -5.42 -17.96 10.45
N LYS A 193 -5.40 -19.29 10.34
CA LYS A 193 -5.57 -19.96 9.04
C LYS A 193 -6.92 -19.57 8.47
N PRO A 194 -6.98 -19.07 7.23
CA PRO A 194 -8.22 -18.61 6.65
C PRO A 194 -9.23 -19.76 6.49
N GLU A 195 -10.47 -19.51 6.89
CA GLU A 195 -11.59 -20.34 6.53
C GLU A 195 -11.97 -20.05 5.07
N VAL A 196 -11.96 -21.07 4.24
CA VAL A 196 -12.38 -20.98 2.84
C VAL A 196 -13.81 -21.44 2.71
N LEU A 197 -14.69 -20.57 2.23
CA LEU A 197 -16.10 -20.86 2.01
C LEU A 197 -16.39 -21.16 0.53
N PRO A 198 -17.41 -21.96 0.21
CA PRO A 198 -17.92 -22.09 -1.14
C PRO A 198 -18.32 -20.73 -1.70
N ALA A 199 -18.03 -20.52 -2.98
CA ALA A 199 -18.39 -19.27 -3.65
C ALA A 199 -19.90 -19.17 -3.87
N THR A 200 -20.45 -17.97 -3.70
CA THR A 200 -21.74 -17.56 -4.26
C THR A 200 -21.55 -17.04 -5.67
N ASP A 201 -22.60 -16.52 -6.31
CA ASP A 201 -22.46 -15.83 -7.60
C ASP A 201 -22.03 -14.37 -7.48
N LEU A 202 -21.87 -13.86 -6.24
CA LEU A 202 -21.53 -12.47 -5.97
C LEU A 202 -20.09 -12.13 -6.42
N ILE A 203 -19.95 -11.10 -7.21
CA ILE A 203 -18.66 -10.49 -7.58
C ILE A 203 -18.57 -9.09 -6.99
N ILE A 204 -17.47 -8.83 -6.31
CA ILE A 204 -17.26 -7.60 -5.52
C ILE A 204 -16.23 -6.70 -6.17
N SER A 205 -16.44 -5.39 -6.08
CA SER A 205 -15.44 -4.35 -6.31
C SER A 205 -15.36 -3.46 -5.07
N ALA A 206 -14.21 -3.45 -4.40
CA ALA A 206 -13.98 -2.65 -3.21
C ALA A 206 -12.83 -1.67 -3.46
N GLN A 207 -13.13 -0.44 -3.89
CA GLN A 207 -12.13 0.56 -4.27
C GLN A 207 -12.67 1.99 -4.22
N ARG A 208 -11.78 2.95 -4.40
CA ARG A 208 -12.15 4.36 -4.60
C ARG A 208 -12.64 4.54 -6.03
N TYR A 209 -13.79 5.19 -6.21
CA TYR A 209 -14.37 5.42 -7.54
C TYR A 209 -14.15 6.83 -8.10
N ASP A 210 -13.31 7.62 -7.47
CA ASP A 210 -13.00 9.01 -7.85
C ASP A 210 -11.77 9.17 -8.74
N THR A 211 -11.01 8.10 -9.00
CA THR A 211 -9.72 8.20 -9.68
C THR A 211 -9.74 7.63 -11.09
N LYS A 212 -9.26 8.43 -12.05
CA LYS A 212 -9.07 7.97 -13.43
C LYS A 212 -8.02 6.87 -13.56
N MET A 213 -6.99 6.91 -12.73
CA MET A 213 -5.90 5.93 -12.72
C MET A 213 -6.37 4.52 -12.43
N ARG A 214 -7.35 4.38 -11.54
CA ARG A 214 -7.90 3.07 -11.17
C ARG A 214 -8.89 2.51 -12.19
N ARG A 215 -9.11 3.20 -13.31
CA ARG A 215 -10.07 2.79 -14.33
C ARG A 215 -11.43 2.39 -13.71
N THR A 216 -11.88 3.17 -12.76
CA THR A 216 -13.09 2.90 -11.97
C THR A 216 -14.36 2.85 -12.83
N ASP A 217 -14.33 3.49 -13.97
CA ASP A 217 -15.35 3.40 -15.01
C ASP A 217 -15.50 1.97 -15.55
N VAL A 218 -14.42 1.21 -15.67
CA VAL A 218 -14.43 -0.20 -16.09
C VAL A 218 -15.08 -1.06 -15.01
N ALA A 219 -14.68 -0.88 -13.75
CA ALA A 219 -15.26 -1.62 -12.63
C ALA A 219 -16.76 -1.36 -12.51
N LEU A 220 -17.19 -0.10 -12.60
CA LEU A 220 -18.59 0.30 -12.47
C LEU A 220 -19.47 -0.31 -13.57
N GLU A 221 -19.01 -0.32 -14.82
CA GLU A 221 -19.75 -0.95 -15.90
C GLU A 221 -19.78 -2.48 -15.76
N ALA A 222 -18.70 -3.11 -15.29
CA ALA A 222 -18.67 -4.55 -15.03
C ALA A 222 -19.66 -4.97 -13.92
N ILE A 223 -19.65 -4.30 -12.73
CA ILE A 223 -20.59 -4.62 -11.67
C ILE A 223 -22.05 -4.34 -12.08
N LYS A 224 -22.30 -3.31 -12.89
CA LYS A 224 -23.63 -3.03 -13.43
C LYS A 224 -24.10 -4.14 -14.36
N ALA A 225 -23.23 -4.68 -15.20
CA ALA A 225 -23.55 -5.77 -16.12
C ALA A 225 -23.88 -7.09 -15.41
N LEU A 226 -23.37 -7.29 -14.18
CA LEU A 226 -23.67 -8.45 -13.34
C LEU A 226 -25.06 -8.41 -12.70
N GLY A 227 -25.74 -7.26 -12.70
CA GLY A 227 -27.04 -7.08 -12.05
C GLY A 227 -26.97 -7.35 -10.54
N GLU A 228 -27.82 -8.25 -10.04
CA GLU A 228 -27.89 -8.60 -8.61
C GLU A 228 -26.62 -9.32 -8.09
N ASN A 229 -25.83 -9.90 -8.98
CA ASN A 229 -24.58 -10.58 -8.66
C ASN A 229 -23.37 -9.63 -8.61
N GLY A 230 -23.56 -8.33 -8.81
CA GLY A 230 -22.52 -7.31 -8.77
C GLY A 230 -22.68 -6.36 -7.60
N ALA A 231 -21.66 -6.18 -6.76
CA ALA A 231 -21.68 -5.20 -5.68
C ALA A 231 -20.38 -4.37 -5.63
N GLY A 232 -20.52 -3.05 -5.56
CA GLY A 232 -19.42 -2.15 -5.29
C GLY A 232 -19.43 -1.68 -3.84
N TYR A 233 -18.26 -1.35 -3.28
CA TYR A 233 -18.11 -0.79 -1.94
C TYR A 233 -17.12 0.37 -1.96
N CYS A 234 -17.49 1.50 -1.36
CA CYS A 234 -16.56 2.62 -1.18
C CYS A 234 -17.00 3.57 -0.05
N PRO A 235 -16.08 4.36 0.50
CA PRO A 235 -16.41 5.50 1.35
C PRO A 235 -17.18 6.58 0.59
N SER A 236 -18.09 7.30 1.29
CA SER A 236 -18.97 8.32 0.72
C SER A 236 -18.25 9.43 -0.05
N LYS A 237 -17.09 9.84 0.43
CA LYS A 237 -16.27 10.88 -0.24
C LYS A 237 -15.77 10.49 -1.65
N TRP A 238 -15.87 9.22 -2.01
CA TRP A 238 -15.45 8.68 -3.31
C TRP A 238 -16.57 7.95 -4.05
N ALA A 239 -17.81 8.20 -3.62
CA ALA A 239 -18.99 7.54 -4.19
C ALA A 239 -19.16 7.87 -5.68
N PRO A 240 -19.50 6.86 -6.52
CA PRO A 240 -19.88 7.09 -7.89
C PRO A 240 -21.33 7.61 -7.98
N PRO A 241 -21.79 8.01 -9.18
CA PRO A 241 -23.19 8.31 -9.40
C PRO A 241 -24.14 7.18 -8.95
N ALA A 242 -25.28 7.51 -8.39
CA ALA A 242 -26.26 6.58 -7.79
C ALA A 242 -26.82 5.50 -8.74
N LYS A 243 -26.56 5.59 -10.04
CA LYS A 243 -27.00 4.59 -11.04
C LYS A 243 -26.23 3.24 -10.99
N TYR A 244 -25.19 3.16 -10.18
CA TYR A 244 -24.38 1.97 -10.02
C TYR A 244 -24.68 1.26 -8.70
N PRO A 245 -24.62 -0.09 -8.64
CA PRO A 245 -24.89 -0.87 -7.43
C PRO A 245 -23.70 -0.78 -6.46
N VAL A 246 -23.50 0.39 -5.85
CA VAL A 246 -22.40 0.64 -4.91
C VAL A 246 -22.98 0.96 -3.52
N ILE A 247 -22.52 0.19 -2.54
CA ILE A 247 -22.84 0.37 -1.12
C ILE A 247 -21.84 1.35 -0.52
N ILE A 248 -22.36 2.38 0.10
CA ILE A 248 -21.58 3.50 0.63
C ILE A 248 -21.40 3.32 2.14
N ASP A 249 -20.17 3.58 2.61
CA ASP A 249 -19.80 3.54 4.03
C ASP A 249 -20.13 2.22 4.75
N ALA A 250 -20.14 1.10 4.03
CA ALA A 250 -20.27 -0.19 4.67
C ALA A 250 -19.13 -0.43 5.68
N PRO A 251 -19.40 -1.00 6.84
CA PRO A 251 -18.36 -1.39 7.79
C PRO A 251 -17.37 -2.36 7.13
N HIS A 252 -16.08 -2.21 7.42
CA HIS A 252 -15.04 -3.11 6.87
C HIS A 252 -15.32 -4.60 7.19
N SER A 253 -15.84 -4.87 8.38
CA SER A 253 -16.27 -6.23 8.77
C SER A 253 -17.36 -6.81 7.86
N GLU A 254 -18.33 -6.01 7.44
CA GLU A 254 -19.38 -6.44 6.51
C GLU A 254 -18.79 -6.74 5.13
N ILE A 255 -17.89 -5.89 4.64
CA ILE A 255 -17.20 -6.11 3.37
C ILE A 255 -16.42 -7.42 3.43
N MET A 256 -15.71 -7.69 4.53
CA MET A 256 -14.91 -8.88 4.72
C MET A 256 -15.78 -10.16 4.79
N GLU A 257 -16.93 -10.13 5.44
CA GLU A 257 -17.84 -11.29 5.47
C GLU A 257 -18.41 -11.59 4.08
N ARG A 258 -18.80 -10.58 3.33
CA ARG A 258 -19.27 -10.78 1.95
C ARG A 258 -18.15 -11.24 1.03
N LEU A 259 -16.94 -10.72 1.23
CA LEU A 259 -15.76 -11.08 0.44
C LEU A 259 -15.41 -12.56 0.61
N LYS A 260 -15.52 -13.15 1.81
CA LYS A 260 -15.27 -14.59 2.04
C LYS A 260 -16.11 -15.50 1.10
N MET A 261 -17.32 -15.09 0.79
CA MET A 261 -18.26 -15.84 -0.05
C MET A 261 -18.27 -15.38 -1.51
N ALA A 262 -17.57 -14.32 -1.85
CA ALA A 262 -17.59 -13.78 -3.20
C ALA A 262 -17.00 -14.77 -4.21
N LYS A 263 -17.57 -14.82 -5.42
CA LYS A 263 -17.04 -15.58 -6.55
C LYS A 263 -15.68 -15.01 -7.00
N ALA A 264 -15.56 -13.70 -7.05
CA ALA A 264 -14.31 -12.99 -7.38
C ALA A 264 -14.32 -11.56 -6.85
N LEU A 265 -13.13 -10.97 -6.77
CA LEU A 265 -12.92 -9.52 -6.60
C LEU A 265 -12.51 -8.90 -7.93
N ILE A 266 -13.13 -7.78 -8.30
CA ILE A 266 -12.74 -6.95 -9.44
C ILE A 266 -11.66 -5.95 -8.98
N ASN A 267 -10.53 -5.92 -9.68
CA ASN A 267 -9.53 -4.88 -9.56
C ASN A 267 -9.19 -4.31 -10.94
N THR A 268 -9.50 -3.04 -11.15
CA THR A 268 -9.33 -2.37 -12.45
C THR A 268 -8.19 -1.36 -12.48
N CYS A 269 -7.26 -1.45 -11.53
CA CYS A 269 -6.07 -0.60 -11.50
C CYS A 269 -4.93 -1.26 -12.30
N PRO A 270 -4.67 -0.87 -13.56
CA PRO A 270 -3.76 -1.61 -14.44
C PRO A 270 -2.28 -1.28 -14.22
N ASP A 271 -1.99 -0.21 -13.52
CA ASP A 271 -0.70 0.47 -13.48
C ASP A 271 -0.07 0.55 -12.09
N THR A 272 -0.54 -0.22 -11.12
CA THR A 272 0.07 -0.20 -9.80
C THR A 272 0.94 -1.41 -9.53
N GLY A 273 2.23 -1.17 -9.40
CA GLY A 273 3.12 -2.08 -8.69
C GLY A 273 2.82 -2.19 -7.19
N THR A 274 1.84 -1.42 -6.69
CA THR A 274 1.40 -1.51 -5.30
C THR A 274 0.41 -2.63 -5.11
N VAL A 275 0.44 -3.11 -3.88
CA VAL A 275 -0.52 -4.07 -3.40
C VAL A 275 -1.80 -3.33 -3.02
N GLU A 276 -2.88 -3.58 -3.73
CA GLU A 276 -4.20 -3.18 -3.28
C GLU A 276 -4.62 -4.09 -2.12
N ASN A 277 -4.82 -3.51 -0.93
CA ASN A 277 -5.15 -4.29 0.28
C ASN A 277 -6.37 -5.19 0.06
N SER A 278 -7.41 -4.69 -0.62
CA SER A 278 -8.60 -5.49 -0.94
C SER A 278 -8.28 -6.74 -1.78
N SER A 279 -7.30 -6.65 -2.69
CA SER A 279 -6.86 -7.82 -3.47
C SER A 279 -6.18 -8.86 -2.59
N ILE A 280 -5.30 -8.44 -1.67
CA ILE A 280 -4.63 -9.38 -0.75
C ILE A 280 -5.63 -9.98 0.22
N GLU A 281 -6.53 -9.18 0.76
CA GLU A 281 -7.60 -9.65 1.64
C GLU A 281 -8.48 -10.70 0.95
N ALA A 282 -8.81 -10.48 -0.33
CA ALA A 282 -9.54 -11.46 -1.14
C ALA A 282 -8.74 -12.76 -1.31
N ILE A 283 -7.51 -12.67 -1.80
CA ILE A 283 -6.63 -13.82 -2.05
C ILE A 283 -6.39 -14.62 -0.77
N SER A 284 -6.21 -13.94 0.37
CA SER A 284 -6.02 -14.58 1.68
C SER A 284 -7.22 -15.45 2.11
N LYS A 285 -8.41 -15.17 1.59
CA LYS A 285 -9.65 -15.93 1.81
C LYS A 285 -9.96 -16.92 0.68
N GLY A 286 -9.01 -17.10 -0.24
CA GLY A 286 -9.15 -17.93 -1.41
C GLY A 286 -9.98 -17.31 -2.54
N VAL A 287 -10.41 -16.06 -2.40
CA VAL A 287 -11.19 -15.36 -3.44
C VAL A 287 -10.25 -14.87 -4.55
N PRO A 288 -10.48 -15.31 -5.79
CA PRO A 288 -9.66 -14.87 -6.92
C PRO A 288 -9.88 -13.41 -7.25
N VAL A 289 -8.85 -12.79 -7.82
CA VAL A 289 -8.93 -11.41 -8.31
C VAL A 289 -8.98 -11.44 -9.85
N ILE A 290 -9.89 -10.68 -10.43
CA ILE A 290 -9.91 -10.40 -11.87
C ILE A 290 -9.22 -9.05 -12.05
N GLN A 291 -7.96 -9.10 -12.49
CA GLN A 291 -7.08 -7.96 -12.56
C GLN A 291 -6.99 -7.39 -13.97
N LEU A 292 -7.31 -6.10 -14.11
CA LEU A 292 -6.95 -5.34 -15.32
C LEU A 292 -5.47 -4.99 -15.26
N VAL A 293 -4.71 -5.24 -16.32
CA VAL A 293 -3.27 -4.98 -16.38
C VAL A 293 -2.87 -4.38 -17.71
N PHE A 294 -1.84 -3.56 -17.71
CA PHE A 294 -1.16 -3.24 -18.95
C PHE A 294 -0.28 -4.40 -19.39
N LYS A 295 -0.30 -4.69 -20.68
CA LYS A 295 0.56 -5.71 -21.29
C LYS A 295 2.03 -5.42 -20.94
N ASP A 296 2.76 -6.45 -20.60
CA ASP A 296 4.17 -6.38 -20.22
C ASP A 296 4.49 -5.57 -18.94
N TYR A 297 3.48 -5.23 -18.12
CA TYR A 297 3.71 -4.59 -16.83
C TYR A 297 3.71 -5.59 -15.67
N PRO A 298 4.68 -5.51 -14.76
CA PRO A 298 4.64 -6.25 -13.52
C PRO A 298 3.50 -5.72 -12.64
N HIS A 299 2.79 -6.63 -11.98
CA HIS A 299 1.70 -6.25 -11.07
C HIS A 299 1.77 -7.05 -9.78
N ALA A 300 1.69 -6.36 -8.64
CA ALA A 300 1.89 -6.95 -7.32
C ALA A 300 0.92 -8.07 -6.98
N THR A 301 -0.31 -8.03 -7.49
CA THR A 301 -1.31 -9.09 -7.27
C THR A 301 -0.77 -10.48 -7.65
N PHE A 302 0.07 -10.58 -8.69
CA PHE A 302 0.63 -11.85 -9.16
C PHE A 302 1.68 -12.45 -8.24
N GLU A 303 2.24 -11.68 -7.33
CA GLU A 303 3.14 -12.20 -6.29
C GLU A 303 2.38 -12.91 -5.16
N TYR A 304 1.10 -12.57 -4.99
CA TYR A 304 0.20 -13.19 -4.01
C TYR A 304 -0.60 -14.33 -4.61
N ASP A 305 -1.06 -14.19 -5.84
CA ASP A 305 -1.78 -15.21 -6.60
C ASP A 305 -1.28 -15.24 -8.05
N PRO A 306 -0.33 -16.13 -8.39
CA PRO A 306 0.16 -16.30 -9.76
C PRO A 306 -0.94 -16.70 -10.75
N ASP A 307 -2.01 -17.35 -10.25
CA ASP A 307 -3.15 -17.81 -11.04
C ASP A 307 -4.24 -16.72 -11.19
N THR A 308 -3.97 -15.49 -10.74
CA THR A 308 -4.88 -14.34 -10.92
C THR A 308 -5.28 -14.18 -12.38
N VAL A 309 -6.57 -13.98 -12.62
CA VAL A 309 -7.10 -13.74 -13.96
C VAL A 309 -6.64 -12.37 -14.48
N ARG A 310 -5.91 -12.37 -15.59
CA ARG A 310 -5.36 -11.16 -16.22
C ARG A 310 -6.21 -10.74 -17.39
N VAL A 311 -6.70 -9.51 -17.34
CA VAL A 311 -7.29 -8.86 -18.51
C VAL A 311 -6.27 -7.86 -19.04
N GLU A 312 -5.54 -8.26 -20.06
CA GLU A 312 -4.43 -7.49 -20.62
C GLU A 312 -4.91 -6.44 -21.62
N ILE A 313 -4.43 -5.23 -21.50
CA ILE A 313 -4.70 -4.12 -22.41
C ILE A 313 -3.42 -3.37 -22.76
N ASP A 314 -3.42 -2.69 -23.89
CA ASP A 314 -2.41 -1.69 -24.21
C ASP A 314 -2.82 -0.32 -23.67
N SER A 315 -1.85 0.55 -23.39
CA SER A 315 -2.12 1.91 -22.93
C SER A 315 -2.95 2.74 -23.94
N SER A 316 -2.90 2.38 -25.22
CA SER A 316 -3.65 2.98 -26.32
C SER A 316 -5.03 2.36 -26.54
N THR A 317 -5.38 1.26 -25.83
CA THR A 317 -6.68 0.58 -26.02
C THR A 317 -7.83 1.53 -25.71
N PRO A 318 -8.79 1.72 -26.65
CA PRO A 318 -9.92 2.61 -26.46
C PRO A 318 -10.76 2.20 -25.23
N LYS A 319 -11.21 3.19 -24.46
CA LYS A 319 -11.99 2.96 -23.23
C LYS A 319 -13.15 1.98 -23.41
N LYS A 320 -13.93 2.13 -24.51
CA LYS A 320 -15.09 1.27 -24.79
C LYS A 320 -14.68 -0.19 -24.98
N GLU A 321 -13.55 -0.43 -25.61
CA GLU A 321 -13.00 -1.76 -25.82
C GLU A 321 -12.51 -2.36 -24.51
N VAL A 322 -11.79 -1.59 -23.67
CA VAL A 322 -11.38 -2.04 -22.34
C VAL A 322 -12.58 -2.47 -21.50
N VAL A 323 -13.64 -1.66 -21.45
CA VAL A 323 -14.88 -2.01 -20.73
C VAL A 323 -15.46 -3.31 -21.26
N ALA A 324 -15.55 -3.48 -22.58
CA ALA A 324 -16.12 -4.70 -23.19
C ALA A 324 -15.29 -5.94 -22.87
N LEU A 325 -13.96 -5.87 -23.02
CA LEU A 325 -13.05 -6.97 -22.73
C LEU A 325 -13.11 -7.37 -21.24
N TYR A 326 -13.05 -6.40 -20.35
CA TYR A 326 -13.07 -6.66 -18.91
C TYR A 326 -14.42 -7.22 -18.45
N THR A 327 -15.52 -6.62 -18.87
CA THR A 327 -16.87 -7.10 -18.55
C THR A 327 -17.09 -8.53 -19.04
N LYS A 328 -16.64 -8.86 -20.25
CA LYS A 328 -16.68 -10.22 -20.79
C LYS A 328 -15.92 -11.20 -19.88
N ALA A 329 -14.68 -10.86 -19.52
CA ALA A 329 -13.87 -11.72 -18.64
C ALA A 329 -14.54 -11.94 -17.29
N VAL A 330 -15.17 -10.92 -16.71
CA VAL A 330 -15.91 -11.03 -15.44
C VAL A 330 -17.14 -11.93 -15.56
N LEU A 331 -17.91 -11.80 -16.65
CA LEU A 331 -19.12 -12.62 -16.87
C LEU A 331 -18.81 -14.10 -17.13
N GLU A 332 -17.73 -14.37 -17.86
CA GLU A 332 -17.31 -15.73 -18.24
C GLU A 332 -16.46 -16.41 -17.16
N PHE A 333 -16.10 -15.69 -16.10
CA PHE A 333 -15.21 -16.22 -15.06
C PHE A 333 -15.81 -17.38 -14.29
N THR A 334 -14.99 -18.42 -14.11
CA THR A 334 -15.28 -19.58 -13.26
C THR A 334 -14.11 -19.90 -12.36
N ASP A 335 -14.38 -20.41 -11.16
CA ASP A 335 -13.38 -20.87 -10.19
C ASP A 335 -13.89 -22.15 -9.50
N THR A 336 -12.96 -22.92 -8.94
CA THR A 336 -13.31 -24.14 -8.18
C THR A 336 -13.00 -23.95 -6.70
N TYR A 337 -13.68 -24.75 -5.86
CA TYR A 337 -13.42 -24.73 -4.42
C TYR A 337 -11.98 -25.15 -4.11
N GLU A 338 -11.45 -26.15 -4.83
CA GLU A 338 -10.07 -26.63 -4.68
C GLU A 338 -9.04 -25.53 -5.01
N ALA A 339 -9.29 -24.74 -6.07
CA ALA A 339 -8.44 -23.62 -6.42
C ALA A 339 -8.45 -22.53 -5.33
N ARG A 340 -9.62 -22.27 -4.73
CA ARG A 340 -9.78 -21.33 -3.61
C ARG A 340 -8.97 -21.79 -2.40
N VAL A 341 -9.07 -23.07 -2.02
CA VAL A 341 -8.31 -23.64 -0.89
C VAL A 341 -6.79 -23.52 -1.15
N LYS A 342 -6.33 -23.93 -2.32
CA LYS A 342 -4.91 -23.84 -2.71
C LYS A 342 -4.40 -22.41 -2.63
N ARG A 343 -5.18 -21.44 -3.11
CA ARG A 343 -4.83 -20.00 -3.09
C ARG A 343 -4.70 -19.48 -1.67
N ALA A 344 -5.67 -19.74 -0.81
CA ALA A 344 -5.65 -19.33 0.60
C ALA A 344 -4.47 -19.94 1.37
N GLU A 345 -4.18 -21.22 1.15
CA GLU A 345 -3.05 -21.93 1.78
C GLU A 345 -1.70 -21.37 1.33
N ALA A 346 -1.53 -21.02 0.06
CA ALA A 346 -0.30 -20.42 -0.46
C ALA A 346 -0.01 -19.08 0.22
N VAL A 347 -1.02 -18.21 0.35
CA VAL A 347 -0.89 -16.94 1.04
C VAL A 347 -0.68 -17.12 2.54
N TRP A 348 -1.40 -18.02 3.19
CA TRP A 348 -1.19 -18.36 4.59
C TRP A 348 0.24 -18.81 4.87
N LYS A 349 0.78 -19.72 4.07
CA LYS A 349 2.16 -20.22 4.25
C LYS A 349 3.19 -19.08 4.21
N LYS A 350 2.97 -18.06 3.38
CA LYS A 350 3.90 -16.93 3.20
C LYS A 350 3.71 -15.84 4.25
N TYR A 351 2.48 -15.61 4.72
CA TYR A 351 2.10 -14.44 5.51
C TYR A 351 1.41 -14.77 6.84
N ASN A 352 1.57 -16.01 7.36
CA ASN A 352 1.18 -16.28 8.73
C ASN A 352 2.03 -15.47 9.71
N ARG A 353 1.57 -15.38 10.95
CA ARG A 353 2.20 -14.55 11.98
C ARG A 353 3.70 -14.82 12.12
N ASP A 354 4.11 -16.11 12.19
CA ASP A 354 5.51 -16.45 12.43
C ASP A 354 6.40 -16.06 11.24
N ALA A 355 5.93 -16.29 10.02
CA ALA A 355 6.64 -15.88 8.80
C ALA A 355 6.78 -14.35 8.71
N VAL A 356 5.73 -13.60 9.07
CA VAL A 356 5.73 -12.14 9.06
C VAL A 356 6.66 -11.59 10.15
N VAL A 357 6.63 -12.17 11.35
CA VAL A 357 7.57 -11.78 12.43
C VAL A 357 9.00 -12.01 11.98
N ALA A 358 9.32 -13.16 11.37
CA ALA A 358 10.66 -13.44 10.86
C ALA A 358 11.12 -12.44 9.77
N MET A 359 10.19 -11.96 8.91
CA MET A 359 10.51 -10.92 7.94
C MET A 359 10.84 -9.58 8.63
N TRP A 360 10.05 -9.19 9.64
CA TRP A 360 10.33 -7.98 10.42
C TRP A 360 11.62 -8.09 11.22
N ASP A 361 11.87 -9.23 11.87
CA ASP A 361 13.12 -9.48 12.61
C ASP A 361 14.32 -9.26 11.70
N LYS A 362 14.30 -9.81 10.49
CA LYS A 362 15.37 -9.59 9.51
C LYS A 362 15.58 -8.11 9.19
N ILE A 363 14.51 -7.32 9.06
CA ILE A 363 14.59 -5.88 8.80
C ILE A 363 15.18 -5.12 9.99
N PHE A 364 14.80 -5.47 11.22
CA PHE A 364 15.19 -4.73 12.43
C PHE A 364 16.41 -5.30 13.17
N THR A 365 17.01 -6.39 12.68
CA THR A 365 18.29 -6.93 13.20
C THR A 365 19.46 -6.75 12.22
N ALA A 366 19.18 -6.42 10.96
CA ALA A 366 20.17 -6.12 9.92
C ALA A 366 20.50 -4.63 9.89
#